data_ef3d2c49eee45773027d558c106d4434
#
_entry.id   ef3d2c49eee45773027d558c106d4434
#
_cell.length_a   1.000
_cell.length_b   1.000
_cell.length_c   1.000
_cell.angle_alpha   90.00
_cell.angle_beta   90.00
_cell.angle_gamma   90.00
#
_symmetry.space_group_name_H-M   'P 1'
#
loop_
_entity.id
_entity.type
_entity.pdbx_description
1 polymer ?
#
loop_
_entity_poly.entity_id
_entity_poly.type
_entity_poly.pdbx_seq_one_letter_code
_entity_poly.pdbx_strand_id
1 'polypeptide(L)'
;MLFIVLVPGLCFASLSVDTSVGYKGNAQMEGNLDLGLSLALDDNTYTLLTRGGEYLSLQYERNGDFSSRFSYLYGAVANIYGEDAVSLLVDGLCSFSYGSRNVNLSFGFGAQGGIVKYRSLDDFFFSLSPLVDATITLISDYNTIELYLSFLAKEERLFKAVPTFGFSIERKVSDDLSFTFEAWERSADYLMDPYITIQSFGAKVGVSLRGEI
;
A
#
# COMPACT_ATOMS: atom_id res chain seq x y z
N MET A 1 18.94 -17.78 -7.07
CA MET A 1 19.00 -17.62 -8.54
C MET A 1 17.72 -16.94 -8.95
N LEU A 2 17.79 -15.62 -9.15
CA LEU A 2 16.63 -14.77 -9.45
C LEU A 2 16.38 -14.87 -10.96
N PHE A 3 15.26 -15.44 -11.38
CA PHE A 3 14.86 -15.45 -12.79
C PHE A 3 14.23 -14.08 -13.08
N ILE A 4 15.01 -13.20 -13.72
CA ILE A 4 14.46 -12.00 -14.35
C ILE A 4 13.89 -12.46 -15.68
N VAL A 5 12.57 -12.55 -15.78
CA VAL A 5 11.88 -12.75 -17.05
C VAL A 5 11.86 -11.38 -17.75
N LEU A 6 12.77 -11.18 -18.68
CA LEU A 6 12.76 -10.03 -19.57
C LEU A 6 11.58 -10.18 -20.55
N VAL A 7 10.53 -9.42 -20.33
CA VAL A 7 9.44 -9.27 -21.31
C VAL A 7 9.82 -8.12 -22.25
N PRO A 8 9.98 -8.35 -23.55
CA PRO A 8 10.28 -7.28 -24.51
C PRO A 8 9.06 -6.35 -24.61
N GLY A 9 9.25 -5.09 -24.28
CA GLY A 9 8.21 -4.04 -24.34
C GLY A 9 8.05 -3.25 -23.04
N LEU A 10 8.90 -3.49 -22.03
CA LEU A 10 8.90 -2.75 -20.77
C LEU A 10 9.58 -1.39 -20.95
N CYS A 11 8.79 -0.33 -21.15
CA CYS A 11 9.33 1.02 -21.26
C CYS A 11 9.60 1.71 -19.90
N PHE A 12 8.97 1.28 -18.79
CA PHE A 12 9.17 1.89 -17.47
C PHE A 12 8.99 0.85 -16.37
N ALA A 13 10.03 0.56 -15.63
CA ALA A 13 9.96 -0.26 -14.42
C ALA A 13 10.58 0.48 -13.24
N SER A 14 9.88 0.53 -12.10
CA SER A 14 10.46 1.01 -10.84
C SER A 14 10.60 -0.13 -9.85
N LEU A 15 11.78 -0.23 -9.23
CA LEU A 15 12.08 -1.18 -8.17
C LEU A 15 12.21 -0.43 -6.86
N SER A 16 11.45 -0.79 -5.83
CA SER A 16 11.62 -0.28 -4.48
C SER A 16 11.99 -1.37 -3.50
N VAL A 17 12.91 -1.07 -2.60
CA VAL A 17 13.25 -1.91 -1.45
C VAL A 17 12.94 -1.13 -0.19
N ASP A 18 12.06 -1.66 0.64
CA ASP A 18 11.55 -1.00 1.82
C ASP A 18 11.89 -1.80 3.07
N THR A 19 12.26 -1.09 4.14
CA THR A 19 12.45 -1.66 5.47
C THR A 19 11.51 -0.97 6.44
N SER A 20 10.82 -1.72 7.31
CA SER A 20 9.93 -1.11 8.29
C SER A 20 10.23 -1.56 9.72
N VAL A 21 9.90 -0.67 10.65
CA VAL A 21 9.81 -0.97 12.08
C VAL A 21 8.36 -0.73 12.47
N GLY A 22 7.69 -1.74 12.99
CA GLY A 22 6.28 -1.66 13.32
C GLY A 22 5.97 -2.12 14.73
N TYR A 23 4.81 -1.68 15.23
CA TYR A 23 4.23 -2.09 16.49
C TYR A 23 3.01 -2.97 16.23
N LYS A 24 3.04 -4.20 16.75
CA LYS A 24 1.88 -5.09 16.73
C LYS A 24 1.06 -4.88 18.00
N GLY A 25 -0.28 -4.97 17.90
CA GLY A 25 -1.26 -4.61 18.92
C GLY A 25 -1.13 -5.22 20.31
N ASN A 26 -0.14 -6.07 20.58
CA ASN A 26 0.16 -6.69 21.87
C ASN A 26 1.32 -6.04 22.63
N ALA A 27 1.57 -4.75 22.43
CA ALA A 27 2.60 -3.97 23.12
C ALA A 27 4.06 -4.39 22.86
N GLN A 28 4.34 -5.13 21.81
CA GLN A 28 5.72 -5.45 21.40
C GLN A 28 6.13 -4.63 20.18
N MET A 29 7.21 -3.86 20.32
CA MET A 29 7.88 -3.27 19.17
C MET A 29 8.67 -4.37 18.46
N GLU A 30 8.28 -4.69 17.25
CA GLU A 30 8.99 -5.62 16.38
C GLU A 30 9.61 -4.87 15.23
N GLY A 31 10.91 -5.04 15.06
CA GLY A 31 11.58 -4.64 13.83
C GLY A 31 11.31 -5.70 12.76
N ASN A 32 10.67 -5.31 11.68
CA ASN A 32 10.42 -6.20 10.55
C ASN A 32 11.23 -5.73 9.35
N LEU A 33 11.80 -6.68 8.62
CA LEU A 33 12.34 -6.44 7.31
C LEU A 33 11.22 -6.70 6.30
N ASP A 34 10.68 -5.65 5.74
CA ASP A 34 9.78 -5.74 4.60
C ASP A 34 10.60 -5.66 3.32
N LEU A 35 10.38 -6.62 2.46
CA LEU A 35 10.95 -6.60 1.12
C LEU A 35 9.79 -6.45 0.13
N GLY A 36 9.78 -5.33 -0.57
CA GLY A 36 8.82 -5.02 -1.62
C GLY A 36 9.49 -4.99 -2.98
N LEU A 37 8.88 -5.62 -3.95
CA LEU A 37 9.24 -5.53 -5.36
C LEU A 37 8.02 -5.03 -6.11
N SER A 38 8.12 -3.82 -6.67
CA SER A 38 7.03 -3.24 -7.48
C SER A 38 7.48 -3.07 -8.92
N LEU A 39 6.60 -3.46 -9.83
CA LEU A 39 6.76 -3.29 -11.26
C LEU A 39 5.59 -2.45 -11.78
N ALA A 40 5.89 -1.25 -12.25
CA ALA A 40 4.91 -0.38 -12.89
C ALA A 40 5.04 -0.48 -14.41
N LEU A 41 3.92 -0.74 -15.08
CA LEU A 41 3.78 -0.85 -16.52
C LEU A 41 2.60 -0.02 -16.97
N ASP A 42 2.85 1.13 -17.59
CA ASP A 42 1.83 2.12 -17.91
C ASP A 42 0.98 2.46 -16.66
N ASP A 43 -0.32 2.23 -16.73
CA ASP A 43 -1.27 2.46 -15.63
C ASP A 43 -1.33 1.32 -14.62
N ASN A 44 -0.58 0.23 -14.83
CA ASN A 44 -0.67 -0.97 -14.02
C ASN A 44 0.54 -1.11 -13.10
N THR A 45 0.32 -1.46 -11.85
CA THR A 45 1.37 -1.75 -10.87
C THR A 45 1.16 -3.14 -10.29
N TYR A 46 2.23 -3.92 -10.27
CA TYR A 46 2.29 -5.23 -9.65
C TYR A 46 3.26 -5.17 -8.50
N THR A 47 2.83 -5.53 -7.32
CA THR A 47 3.68 -5.49 -6.12
C THR A 47 3.71 -6.86 -5.45
N LEU A 48 4.91 -7.33 -5.17
CA LEU A 48 5.15 -8.45 -4.28
C LEU A 48 5.77 -7.93 -3.00
N LEU A 49 5.12 -8.16 -1.87
CA LEU A 49 5.58 -7.75 -0.55
C LEU A 49 5.74 -8.97 0.34
N THR A 50 6.82 -9.04 1.10
CA THR A 50 7.01 -10.04 2.14
C THR A 50 7.56 -9.41 3.41
N ARG A 51 7.16 -9.95 4.55
CA ARG A 51 7.56 -9.50 5.89
C ARG A 51 7.98 -10.72 6.72
N GLY A 52 9.28 -10.82 6.99
CA GLY A 52 9.83 -11.79 7.94
C GLY A 52 9.43 -13.26 7.75
N GLY A 53 8.87 -13.64 6.60
CA GLY A 53 8.31 -14.97 6.36
C GLY A 53 6.90 -15.19 6.92
N GLU A 54 6.35 -14.23 7.67
CA GLU A 54 5.02 -14.32 8.28
C GLU A 54 3.92 -13.74 7.38
N TYR A 55 4.29 -12.92 6.42
CA TYR A 55 3.34 -12.26 5.51
C TYR A 55 3.88 -12.26 4.09
N LEU A 56 3.04 -12.64 3.17
CA LEU A 56 3.28 -12.53 1.73
C LEU A 56 2.05 -11.91 1.08
N SER A 57 2.25 -10.88 0.28
CA SER A 57 1.20 -10.21 -0.49
C SER A 57 1.57 -10.10 -1.95
N LEU A 58 0.64 -10.46 -2.81
CA LEU A 58 0.68 -10.18 -4.23
C LEU A 58 -0.44 -9.19 -4.54
N GLN A 59 -0.07 -8.02 -5.03
CA GLN A 59 -0.99 -6.92 -5.29
C GLN A 59 -0.95 -6.57 -6.77
N TYR A 60 -2.10 -6.26 -7.31
CA TYR A 60 -2.29 -5.66 -8.61
C TYR A 60 -3.10 -4.39 -8.44
N GLU A 61 -2.66 -3.29 -9.02
CA GLU A 61 -3.37 -2.03 -9.04
C GLU A 61 -3.35 -1.45 -10.45
N ARG A 62 -4.43 -0.82 -10.82
CA ARG A 62 -4.51 0.03 -12.01
C ARG A 62 -5.02 1.40 -11.62
N ASN A 63 -4.26 2.40 -12.00
CA ASN A 63 -4.59 3.80 -11.85
C ASN A 63 -4.92 4.38 -13.23
N GLY A 64 -5.81 5.36 -13.26
CA GLY A 64 -6.08 6.10 -14.48
C GLY A 64 -6.86 7.37 -14.21
N ASP A 65 -6.87 8.25 -15.18
CA ASP A 65 -7.53 9.54 -15.07
C ASP A 65 -8.75 9.59 -15.99
N PHE A 66 -9.90 10.01 -15.45
CA PHE A 66 -11.05 10.42 -16.26
C PHE A 66 -10.89 11.85 -16.78
N SER A 67 -10.18 12.67 -16.03
CA SER A 67 -9.86 14.05 -16.37
C SER A 67 -8.70 14.55 -15.52
N SER A 68 -8.25 15.79 -15.75
CA SER A 68 -7.19 16.42 -14.92
C SER A 68 -7.51 16.53 -13.42
N ARG A 69 -8.73 16.25 -13.00
CA ARG A 69 -9.18 16.34 -11.59
C ARG A 69 -9.79 15.06 -11.06
N PHE A 70 -10.16 14.13 -11.91
CA PHE A 70 -10.82 12.89 -11.53
C PHE A 70 -9.98 11.72 -11.96
N SER A 71 -9.63 10.89 -11.01
CA SER A 71 -8.88 9.65 -11.20
C SER A 71 -9.65 8.46 -10.62
N TYR A 72 -9.22 7.28 -11.02
CA TYR A 72 -9.69 6.03 -10.45
C TYR A 72 -8.50 5.14 -10.13
N LEU A 73 -8.71 4.30 -9.12
CA LEU A 73 -7.85 3.18 -8.77
C LEU A 73 -8.74 1.96 -8.61
N TYR A 74 -8.33 0.83 -9.14
CA TYR A 74 -8.88 -0.45 -8.76
C TYR A 74 -7.78 -1.49 -8.64
N GLY A 75 -7.99 -2.46 -7.78
CA GLY A 75 -6.98 -3.44 -7.48
C GLY A 75 -7.53 -4.78 -7.02
N ALA A 76 -6.61 -5.73 -6.98
CA ALA A 76 -6.82 -7.03 -6.38
C ALA A 76 -5.58 -7.42 -5.58
N VAL A 77 -5.79 -8.00 -4.40
CA VAL A 77 -4.72 -8.37 -3.49
C VAL A 77 -4.96 -9.77 -2.97
N ALA A 78 -3.94 -10.61 -3.08
CA ALA A 78 -3.90 -11.91 -2.44
C ALA A 78 -2.87 -11.88 -1.32
N ASN A 79 -3.31 -12.18 -0.09
CA ASN A 79 -2.44 -12.21 1.08
C ASN A 79 -2.36 -13.61 1.67
N ILE A 80 -1.19 -13.95 2.17
CA ILE A 80 -0.93 -15.14 2.99
C ILE A 80 -0.35 -14.65 4.31
N TYR A 81 -1.01 -14.96 5.41
CA TYR A 81 -0.60 -14.62 6.77
C TYR A 81 -0.05 -15.87 7.45
N GLY A 82 1.20 -16.19 7.16
CA GLY A 82 1.90 -17.34 7.72
C GLY A 82 1.09 -18.64 7.65
N GLU A 83 0.87 -19.23 8.82
CA GLU A 83 0.02 -20.42 9.00
C GLU A 83 -1.44 -20.07 9.34
N ASP A 84 -1.79 -18.79 9.52
CA ASP A 84 -3.06 -18.39 10.11
C ASP A 84 -4.18 -18.24 9.08
N ALA A 85 -3.93 -17.53 7.98
CA ALA A 85 -5.00 -17.21 7.04
C ALA A 85 -4.51 -16.95 5.61
N VAL A 86 -5.46 -17.03 4.68
CA VAL A 86 -5.31 -16.57 3.29
C VAL A 86 -6.48 -15.64 2.97
N SER A 87 -6.22 -14.50 2.35
CA SER A 87 -7.27 -13.59 1.90
C SER A 87 -7.13 -13.21 0.43
N LEU A 88 -8.28 -12.93 -0.18
CA LEU A 88 -8.39 -12.32 -1.51
C LEU A 88 -9.27 -11.09 -1.39
N LEU A 89 -8.75 -9.94 -1.81
CA LEU A 89 -9.42 -8.66 -1.74
C LEU A 89 -9.53 -8.07 -3.14
N VAL A 90 -10.61 -7.34 -3.37
CA VAL A 90 -10.80 -6.47 -4.53
C VAL A 90 -11.26 -5.12 -4.05
N ASP A 91 -10.67 -4.08 -4.59
CA ASP A 91 -10.99 -2.71 -4.22
C ASP A 91 -11.13 -1.80 -5.43
N GLY A 92 -11.84 -0.71 -5.24
CA GLY A 92 -11.99 0.34 -6.22
C GLY A 92 -12.27 1.67 -5.54
N LEU A 93 -11.59 2.70 -6.00
CA LEU A 93 -11.66 4.06 -5.49
C LEU A 93 -11.75 5.04 -6.66
N CYS A 94 -12.65 6.03 -6.54
CA CYS A 94 -12.65 7.21 -7.40
C CYS A 94 -12.21 8.42 -6.59
N SER A 95 -11.29 9.20 -7.12
CA SER A 95 -10.70 10.35 -6.43
C SER A 95 -10.91 11.63 -7.21
N PHE A 96 -11.12 12.71 -6.46
CA PHE A 96 -11.15 14.07 -6.95
C PHE A 96 -9.95 14.82 -6.40
N SER A 97 -9.18 15.48 -7.27
CA SER A 97 -8.02 16.26 -6.88
C SER A 97 -8.20 17.74 -7.23
N TYR A 98 -7.80 18.60 -6.31
CA TYR A 98 -7.83 20.03 -6.48
C TYR A 98 -6.57 20.66 -5.89
N GLY A 99 -5.89 21.48 -6.67
CA GLY A 99 -4.70 22.12 -6.16
C GLY A 99 -3.94 22.96 -7.18
N SER A 100 -2.74 23.31 -6.76
CA SER A 100 -1.75 24.04 -7.54
C SER A 100 -0.50 23.18 -7.75
N ARG A 101 0.51 23.73 -8.42
CA ARG A 101 1.79 23.04 -8.63
C ARG A 101 2.44 22.58 -7.31
N ASN A 102 2.25 23.32 -6.23
CA ASN A 102 2.97 23.10 -4.97
C ASN A 102 2.10 22.48 -3.86
N VAL A 103 0.78 22.53 -4.02
CA VAL A 103 -0.18 22.00 -3.02
C VAL A 103 -1.31 21.32 -3.75
N ASN A 104 -1.55 20.06 -3.41
CA ASN A 104 -2.65 19.29 -3.93
C ASN A 104 -3.50 18.71 -2.79
N LEU A 105 -4.81 18.77 -2.93
CA LEU A 105 -5.80 18.13 -2.06
C LEU A 105 -6.49 17.06 -2.85
N SER A 106 -6.56 15.85 -2.32
CA SER A 106 -7.26 14.74 -2.94
C SER A 106 -8.27 14.14 -1.98
N PHE A 107 -9.44 13.79 -2.51
CA PHE A 107 -10.51 13.07 -1.80
C PHE A 107 -10.97 11.91 -2.64
N GLY A 108 -11.02 10.73 -2.04
CA GLY A 108 -11.44 9.51 -2.71
C GLY A 108 -12.56 8.80 -1.96
N PHE A 109 -13.43 8.13 -2.72
CA PHE A 109 -14.50 7.28 -2.21
C PHE A 109 -14.57 6.00 -3.02
N GLY A 110 -14.81 4.88 -2.32
CA GLY A 110 -14.86 3.59 -2.96
C GLY A 110 -15.36 2.48 -2.07
N ALA A 111 -15.05 1.26 -2.48
CA ALA A 111 -15.39 0.07 -1.71
C ALA A 111 -14.32 -1.01 -1.86
N GLN A 112 -14.17 -1.81 -0.82
CA GLN A 112 -13.35 -3.02 -0.80
C GLN A 112 -14.24 -4.20 -0.45
N GLY A 113 -14.19 -5.24 -1.29
CA GLY A 113 -14.78 -6.54 -1.02
C GLY A 113 -13.68 -7.56 -0.75
N GLY A 114 -13.94 -8.54 0.11
CA GLY A 114 -12.93 -9.55 0.40
C GLY A 114 -13.49 -10.85 0.92
N ILE A 115 -12.66 -11.88 0.76
CA ILE A 115 -12.85 -13.21 1.29
C ILE A 115 -11.60 -13.57 2.08
N VAL A 116 -11.78 -14.09 3.29
CA VAL A 116 -10.70 -14.67 4.08
C VAL A 116 -11.06 -16.09 4.50
N LYS A 117 -10.07 -16.96 4.47
CA LYS A 117 -10.14 -18.29 5.06
C LYS A 117 -9.07 -18.40 6.14
N TYR A 118 -9.48 -18.62 7.39
CA TYR A 118 -8.59 -18.96 8.48
C TYR A 118 -8.33 -20.47 8.45
N ARG A 119 -7.08 -20.88 8.64
CA ARG A 119 -6.72 -22.30 8.64
C ARG A 119 -7.30 -23.07 9.82
N SER A 120 -7.56 -22.38 10.93
CA SER A 120 -8.19 -22.93 12.12
C SER A 120 -9.69 -23.14 12.00
N LEU A 121 -10.33 -22.59 10.94
CA LEU A 121 -11.77 -22.63 10.74
C LEU A 121 -12.09 -23.23 9.36
N ASP A 122 -13.18 -23.98 9.28
CA ASP A 122 -13.63 -24.58 8.00
C ASP A 122 -14.37 -23.57 7.11
N ASP A 123 -14.82 -22.45 7.66
CA ASP A 123 -15.65 -21.48 6.97
C ASP A 123 -14.84 -20.37 6.29
N PHE A 124 -15.44 -19.80 5.24
CA PHE A 124 -15.00 -18.58 4.61
C PHE A 124 -15.76 -17.39 5.18
N PHE A 125 -15.05 -16.31 5.40
CA PHE A 125 -15.63 -15.05 5.85
C PHE A 125 -15.58 -14.03 4.71
N PHE A 126 -16.65 -13.24 4.60
CA PHE A 126 -16.79 -12.18 3.60
C PHE A 126 -16.81 -10.83 4.29
N SER A 127 -16.22 -9.85 3.65
CA SER A 127 -16.34 -8.45 4.08
C SER A 127 -16.68 -7.55 2.91
N LEU A 128 -17.40 -6.47 3.22
CA LEU A 128 -17.59 -5.33 2.34
C LEU A 128 -17.36 -4.08 3.20
N SER A 129 -16.39 -3.28 2.82
CA SER A 129 -16.01 -2.09 3.57
C SER A 129 -16.04 -0.87 2.66
N PRO A 130 -16.59 0.28 3.11
CA PRO A 130 -16.42 1.52 2.40
C PRO A 130 -14.94 1.95 2.45
N LEU A 131 -14.49 2.58 1.38
CA LEU A 131 -13.18 3.21 1.31
C LEU A 131 -13.35 4.73 1.32
N VAL A 132 -12.54 5.40 2.11
CA VAL A 132 -12.40 6.85 2.12
C VAL A 132 -10.91 7.16 2.10
N ASP A 133 -10.54 8.10 1.27
CA ASP A 133 -9.17 8.61 1.16
C ASP A 133 -9.20 10.13 1.19
N ALA A 134 -8.29 10.74 1.92
CA ALA A 134 -8.11 12.18 1.94
C ALA A 134 -6.61 12.47 2.09
N THR A 135 -6.03 13.15 1.11
CA THR A 135 -4.60 13.42 1.08
C THR A 135 -4.34 14.90 0.83
N ILE A 136 -3.38 15.44 1.57
CA ILE A 136 -2.78 16.74 1.34
C ILE A 136 -1.34 16.50 0.90
N THR A 137 -1.00 16.91 -0.31
CA THR A 137 0.34 16.77 -0.87
C THR A 137 0.99 18.14 -1.01
N LEU A 138 2.15 18.32 -0.41
CA LEU A 138 3.00 19.49 -0.55
C LEU A 138 4.20 19.13 -1.42
N ILE A 139 4.38 19.84 -2.52
CA ILE A 139 5.39 19.54 -3.53
C ILE A 139 6.39 20.69 -3.60
N SER A 140 7.65 20.36 -3.50
CA SER A 140 8.78 21.25 -3.83
C SER A 140 9.69 20.57 -4.86
N ASP A 141 10.71 21.28 -5.35
CA ASP A 141 11.60 20.76 -6.39
C ASP A 141 12.26 19.41 -6.02
N TYR A 142 12.53 19.21 -4.72
CA TYR A 142 13.23 18.01 -4.24
C TYR A 142 12.43 17.16 -3.25
N ASN A 143 11.33 17.69 -2.72
CA ASN A 143 10.59 16.98 -1.67
C ASN A 143 9.10 16.95 -2.00
N THR A 144 8.50 15.81 -1.74
CA THR A 144 7.05 15.62 -1.68
C THR A 144 6.69 15.22 -0.26
N ILE A 145 5.77 15.92 0.37
CA ILE A 145 5.26 15.61 1.71
C ILE A 145 3.77 15.32 1.55
N GLU A 146 3.34 14.18 2.06
CA GLU A 146 1.94 13.80 2.08
C GLU A 146 1.47 13.63 3.52
N LEU A 147 0.29 14.18 3.82
CA LEU A 147 -0.50 13.88 5.00
C LEU A 147 -1.76 13.19 4.52
N TYR A 148 -2.07 12.02 5.05
CA TYR A 148 -3.19 11.25 4.56
C TYR A 148 -4.03 10.62 5.67
N LEU A 149 -5.32 10.50 5.38
CA LEU A 149 -6.25 9.59 6.00
C LEU A 149 -6.69 8.63 4.91
N SER A 150 -6.39 7.34 5.04
CA SER A 150 -6.76 6.36 4.05
C SER A 150 -7.35 5.12 4.71
N PHE A 151 -8.43 4.60 4.14
CA PHE A 151 -8.96 3.28 4.47
C PHE A 151 -8.30 2.18 3.64
N LEU A 152 -7.60 2.58 2.58
CA LEU A 152 -6.76 1.74 1.76
C LEU A 152 -5.34 1.81 2.30
N ALA A 153 -5.00 0.93 3.22
CA ALA A 153 -3.61 0.83 3.69
C ALA A 153 -2.68 0.47 2.52
N LYS A 154 -1.70 1.33 2.25
CA LYS A 154 -0.79 1.17 1.10
C LYS A 154 0.07 -0.09 1.21
N GLU A 155 0.38 -0.52 2.42
CA GLU A 155 1.38 -1.56 2.68
C GLU A 155 0.81 -2.92 3.02
N GLU A 156 -0.26 -2.95 3.80
CA GLU A 156 -0.90 -4.17 4.22
C GLU A 156 -2.40 -4.01 4.03
N ARG A 157 -2.91 -4.60 2.95
CA ARG A 157 -4.35 -4.61 2.66
C ARG A 157 -5.03 -5.54 3.63
N LEU A 158 -5.79 -4.96 4.52
CA LEU A 158 -6.51 -5.70 5.54
C LEU A 158 -7.83 -6.22 5.01
N PHE A 159 -8.26 -7.36 5.52
CA PHE A 159 -9.56 -7.95 5.20
C PHE A 159 -10.74 -6.99 5.48
N LYS A 160 -10.63 -6.16 6.49
CA LYS A 160 -11.52 -5.01 6.70
C LYS A 160 -10.72 -3.74 6.46
N ALA A 161 -11.27 -2.85 5.65
CA ALA A 161 -10.69 -1.51 5.50
C ALA A 161 -10.78 -0.75 6.83
N VAL A 162 -9.68 -0.20 7.28
CA VAL A 162 -9.59 0.55 8.54
C VAL A 162 -8.96 1.92 8.32
N PRO A 163 -9.44 2.94 9.04
CA PRO A 163 -8.86 4.27 8.94
C PRO A 163 -7.40 4.25 9.38
N THR A 164 -6.53 4.67 8.48
CA THR A 164 -5.10 4.81 8.69
C THR A 164 -4.74 6.28 8.50
N PHE A 165 -4.14 6.88 9.52
CA PHE A 165 -3.58 8.21 9.45
C PHE A 165 -2.08 8.09 9.27
N GLY A 166 -1.52 8.91 8.39
CA GLY A 166 -0.08 8.86 8.21
C GLY A 166 0.46 10.09 7.50
N PHE A 167 1.76 10.10 7.44
CA PHE A 167 2.48 11.04 6.62
C PHE A 167 3.65 10.35 5.92
N SER A 168 3.99 10.84 4.75
CA SER A 168 5.18 10.43 4.02
C SER A 168 6.00 11.63 3.59
N ILE A 169 7.29 11.45 3.50
CA ILE A 169 8.24 12.41 2.95
C ILE A 169 9.06 11.66 1.92
N GLU A 170 8.95 12.06 0.66
CA GLU A 170 9.82 11.59 -0.39
C GLU A 170 10.83 12.70 -0.70
N ARG A 171 12.11 12.35 -0.76
CA ARG A 171 13.19 13.24 -1.20
C ARG A 171 13.84 12.69 -2.46
N LYS A 172 13.73 13.42 -3.54
CA LYS A 172 14.44 13.15 -4.78
C LYS A 172 15.91 13.54 -4.63
N VAL A 173 16.81 12.61 -4.94
CA VAL A 173 18.26 12.83 -4.97
C VAL A 173 18.71 13.01 -6.42
N SER A 174 18.09 12.27 -7.33
CA SER A 174 18.22 12.40 -8.78
C SER A 174 16.90 12.05 -9.44
N ASP A 175 16.83 12.09 -10.77
CA ASP A 175 15.63 11.68 -11.51
C ASP A 175 15.31 10.18 -11.28
N ASP A 176 16.35 9.38 -11.03
CA ASP A 176 16.24 7.93 -10.88
C ASP A 176 16.25 7.46 -9.42
N LEU A 177 16.61 8.32 -8.46
CA LEU A 177 16.80 7.93 -7.06
C LEU A 177 16.00 8.82 -6.12
N SER A 178 15.16 8.22 -5.31
CA SER A 178 14.50 8.88 -4.19
C SER A 178 14.59 8.09 -2.89
N PHE A 179 14.53 8.81 -1.77
CA PHE A 179 14.39 8.26 -0.42
C PHE A 179 13.02 8.61 0.10
N THR A 180 12.37 7.65 0.73
CA THR A 180 11.06 7.82 1.34
C THR A 180 11.14 7.52 2.83
N PHE A 181 10.49 8.35 3.62
CA PHE A 181 10.16 8.07 5.01
C PHE A 181 8.64 8.15 5.15
N GLU A 182 8.05 7.14 5.77
CA GLU A 182 6.62 7.07 6.04
C GLU A 182 6.39 6.65 7.49
N ALA A 183 5.37 7.25 8.12
CA ALA A 183 4.88 6.81 9.42
C ALA A 183 3.36 6.85 9.43
N TRP A 184 2.74 5.86 10.08
CA TRP A 184 1.29 5.70 10.12
C TRP A 184 0.80 5.13 11.44
N GLU A 185 -0.47 5.39 11.70
CA GLU A 185 -1.24 4.83 12.81
C GLU A 185 -2.59 4.35 12.29
N ARG A 186 -3.02 3.19 12.74
CA ARG A 186 -4.34 2.62 12.48
C ARG A 186 -5.16 2.61 13.74
N SER A 187 -6.44 2.91 13.65
CA SER A 187 -7.34 2.88 14.78
C SER A 187 -7.45 1.46 15.35
N ALA A 188 -7.02 1.29 16.60
CA ALA A 188 -6.99 0.01 17.29
C ALA A 188 -8.38 -0.63 17.42
N ASP A 189 -9.44 0.16 17.51
CA ASP A 189 -10.81 -0.33 17.65
C ASP A 189 -11.32 -1.12 16.43
N TYR A 190 -10.69 -0.91 15.27
CA TYR A 190 -11.02 -1.60 14.02
C TYR A 190 -10.15 -2.83 13.76
N LEU A 191 -9.08 -3.01 14.54
CA LEU A 191 -8.09 -4.09 14.35
C LEU A 191 -8.46 -5.39 15.06
N MET A 192 -9.69 -5.53 15.54
CA MET A 192 -10.15 -6.72 16.25
C MET A 192 -10.35 -7.90 15.29
N ASP A 193 -9.27 -8.44 14.79
CA ASP A 193 -9.21 -9.77 14.23
C ASP A 193 -8.57 -10.70 15.27
N PRO A 194 -9.31 -11.66 15.84
CA PRO A 194 -8.78 -12.54 16.88
C PRO A 194 -7.75 -13.55 16.33
N TYR A 195 -7.63 -13.67 15.00
CA TYR A 195 -6.80 -14.68 14.35
C TYR A 195 -5.55 -14.10 13.68
N ILE A 196 -5.53 -12.79 13.43
CA ILE A 196 -4.40 -12.13 12.74
C ILE A 196 -3.93 -10.95 13.58
N THR A 197 -2.66 -10.94 13.94
CA THR A 197 -2.04 -9.79 14.59
C THR A 197 -1.61 -8.77 13.55
N ILE A 198 -2.19 -7.58 13.60
CA ILE A 198 -1.98 -6.50 12.64
C ILE A 198 -1.19 -5.37 13.29
N GLN A 199 -0.30 -4.75 12.53
CA GLN A 199 0.41 -3.58 13.00
C GLN A 199 -0.54 -2.38 13.16
N SER A 200 -0.61 -1.80 14.36
CA SER A 200 -1.40 -0.60 14.65
C SER A 200 -0.64 0.70 14.42
N PHE A 201 0.68 0.66 14.50
CA PHE A 201 1.57 1.78 14.24
C PHE A 201 2.77 1.28 13.45
N GLY A 202 3.31 2.09 12.55
CA GLY A 202 4.51 1.75 11.82
C GLY A 202 5.28 2.97 11.35
N ALA A 203 6.57 2.76 11.11
CA ALA A 203 7.44 3.69 10.42
C ALA A 203 8.31 2.93 9.43
N LYS A 204 8.52 3.52 8.26
CA LYS A 204 9.22 2.89 7.14
C LYS A 204 10.21 3.86 6.51
N VAL A 205 11.35 3.33 6.11
CA VAL A 205 12.31 4.03 5.25
C VAL A 205 12.45 3.23 3.95
N GLY A 206 12.30 3.92 2.84
CA GLY A 206 12.39 3.31 1.52
C GLY A 206 13.43 3.97 0.63
N VAL A 207 13.91 3.22 -0.34
CA VAL A 207 14.73 3.70 -1.45
C VAL A 207 14.06 3.27 -2.73
N SER A 208 13.75 4.22 -3.60
CA SER A 208 13.19 3.95 -4.93
C SER A 208 14.23 4.24 -6.00
N LEU A 209 14.48 3.25 -6.83
CA LEU A 209 15.30 3.37 -8.04
C LEU A 209 14.36 3.27 -9.24
N ARG A 210 14.36 4.29 -10.09
CA ARG A 210 13.63 4.29 -11.35
C ARG A 210 14.63 4.12 -12.49
N GLY A 211 14.47 3.10 -13.31
CA GLY A 211 15.27 2.87 -14.50
C GLY A 211 14.36 2.77 -15.72
N GLU A 212 14.74 3.44 -16.81
CA GLU A 212 14.21 3.12 -18.13
C GLU A 212 14.94 1.85 -18.60
N ILE A 213 14.18 0.81 -18.94
CA ILE A 213 14.71 -0.43 -19.51
C ILE A 213 14.41 -0.45 -21.01
#